data_3550dc902aa30f030458a864857e2f92
#
_entry.id   3550dc902aa30f030458a864857e2f92
#
_cell.length_a   1.000
_cell.length_b   1.000
_cell.length_c   1.000
_cell.angle_alpha   90.00
_cell.angle_beta   90.00
_cell.angle_gamma   90.00
#
_symmetry.space_group_name_H-M   'P 1'
#
loop_
_entity.id
_entity.type
_entity.pdbx_description
1 polymer ?
#
loop_
_entity_poly.entity_id
_entity_poly.type
_entity_poly.pdbx_seq_one_letter_code
_entity_poly.pdbx_strand_id
1 'polypeptide(L)'
;MATDAFDLKWGQELAAKIGPQIKTEISRIRKSPPLIPLVQSSARYEGVVPDYRVDPGPPARIKPSARLIPIKISSEFVLSQEQFTDEMLAAHLALRPAADLAYAEDAILLHGSRAETYLKGLNIRDENSTLGEQHGLFETAPKPLPADKSITDSIREGLEKLQKQLQHGPYCVIVSPDLHRDAITPNGTSTTPKIAPVLPELRESGFRFSEAAPQRTGVIFSIGGGALDMYIPWDVHVECRKVEGSATFVMVEQFRLRINDPRALATLS
;
A
#
# COMPACT_ATOMS: atom_id res chain seq x y z
N MET A 1 -24.34 41.79 10.37
CA MET A 1 -24.21 40.60 11.22
C MET A 1 -23.07 39.82 10.66
N ALA A 2 -22.05 39.61 11.47
CA ALA A 2 -20.80 39.02 11.05
C ALA A 2 -21.04 37.58 10.60
N THR A 3 -20.94 37.34 9.31
CA THR A 3 -20.68 36.04 8.72
C THR A 3 -19.18 35.77 8.81
N ASP A 4 -18.67 36.04 10.01
CA ASP A 4 -17.28 35.88 10.28
C ASP A 4 -16.95 34.44 10.52
N ALA A 5 -16.04 34.03 9.75
CA ALA A 5 -14.90 33.28 10.15
C ALA A 5 -14.99 31.76 10.04
N PHE A 6 -15.59 31.23 9.02
CA PHE A 6 -15.07 29.99 8.46
C PHE A 6 -13.98 30.37 7.44
N ASP A 7 -12.86 30.81 7.96
CA ASP A 7 -11.69 31.12 7.18
C ASP A 7 -10.81 29.85 7.01
N LEU A 8 -9.84 29.98 6.15
CA LEU A 8 -8.88 28.90 5.89
C LEU A 8 -8.15 28.45 7.15
N LYS A 9 -7.90 29.37 8.09
CA LYS A 9 -7.25 29.07 9.38
C LYS A 9 -8.07 28.09 10.22
N TRP A 10 -9.37 28.34 10.34
CA TRP A 10 -10.26 27.42 11.03
C TRP A 10 -10.33 26.04 10.35
N GLY A 11 -10.39 26.02 9.01
CA GLY A 11 -10.32 24.78 8.22
C GLY A 11 -9.03 23.99 8.50
N GLN A 12 -7.90 24.66 8.63
CA GLN A 12 -6.63 24.04 9.00
C GLN A 12 -6.62 23.52 10.44
N GLU A 13 -7.23 24.25 11.37
CA GLU A 13 -7.39 23.78 12.76
C GLU A 13 -8.27 22.52 12.83
N LEU A 14 -9.36 22.46 12.09
CA LEU A 14 -10.18 21.25 11.98
C LEU A 14 -9.40 20.10 11.34
N ALA A 15 -8.68 20.34 10.25
CA ALA A 15 -7.83 19.34 9.59
C ALA A 15 -6.81 18.74 10.56
N ALA A 16 -6.18 19.58 11.39
CA ALA A 16 -5.25 19.12 12.42
C ALA A 16 -5.90 18.24 13.49
N LYS A 17 -7.16 18.48 13.83
CA LYS A 17 -7.90 17.69 14.83
C LYS A 17 -8.37 16.35 14.29
N ILE A 18 -8.92 16.31 13.06
CA ILE A 18 -9.43 15.07 12.46
C ILE A 18 -8.32 14.22 11.84
N GLY A 19 -7.19 14.81 11.46
CA GLY A 19 -6.06 14.14 10.81
C GLY A 19 -5.56 12.89 11.54
N PRO A 20 -5.34 12.90 12.87
CA PRO A 20 -4.92 11.71 13.62
C PRO A 20 -5.93 10.57 13.57
N GLN A 21 -7.24 10.86 13.57
CA GLN A 21 -8.29 9.84 13.48
C GLN A 21 -8.31 9.21 12.09
N ILE A 22 -8.21 10.04 11.04
CA ILE A 22 -8.11 9.59 9.64
C ILE A 22 -6.87 8.72 9.45
N LYS A 23 -5.72 9.14 9.95
CA LYS A 23 -4.47 8.37 9.88
C LYS A 23 -4.60 7.01 10.57
N THR A 24 -5.25 6.94 11.72
CA THR A 24 -5.53 5.70 12.44
C THR A 24 -6.39 4.77 11.60
N GLU A 25 -7.44 5.28 10.97
CA GLU A 25 -8.33 4.50 10.12
C GLU A 25 -7.62 3.99 8.85
N ILE A 26 -6.87 4.83 8.18
CA ILE A 26 -6.06 4.42 7.02
C ILE A 26 -5.10 3.30 7.42
N SER A 27 -4.39 3.45 8.55
CA SER A 27 -3.46 2.43 9.05
C SER A 27 -4.15 1.10 9.36
N ARG A 28 -5.42 1.12 9.78
CA ARG A 28 -6.24 -0.08 10.01
C ARG A 28 -6.64 -0.77 8.70
N ILE A 29 -6.91 0.00 7.65
CA ILE A 29 -7.37 -0.51 6.35
C ILE A 29 -6.21 -1.04 5.52
N ARG A 30 -5.05 -0.38 5.53
CA ARG A 30 -3.84 -0.75 4.78
C ARG A 30 -3.45 -2.21 5.00
N LYS A 31 -3.16 -2.93 3.92
CA LYS A 31 -2.78 -4.35 3.96
C LYS A 31 -1.33 -4.57 3.54
N SER A 32 -0.91 -3.95 2.45
CA SER A 32 0.42 -4.15 1.87
C SER A 32 1.53 -3.38 2.60
N PRO A 33 1.38 -2.09 2.94
CA PRO A 33 2.44 -1.30 3.55
C PRO A 33 3.03 -1.90 4.83
N PRO A 34 2.24 -2.45 5.77
CA PRO A 34 2.78 -3.02 7.01
C PRO A 34 3.71 -4.22 6.79
N LEU A 35 3.70 -4.84 5.62
CA LEU A 35 4.55 -5.97 5.27
C LEU A 35 5.90 -5.55 4.71
N ILE A 36 6.00 -4.34 4.16
CA ILE A 36 7.18 -3.84 3.47
C ILE A 36 8.04 -3.03 4.44
N PRO A 37 9.36 -3.25 4.51
CA PRO A 37 10.23 -2.44 5.33
C PRO A 37 10.14 -0.96 4.98
N LEU A 38 9.95 -0.10 5.97
CA LEU A 38 9.86 1.34 5.79
C LEU A 38 11.25 1.97 5.90
N VAL A 39 11.58 2.80 4.92
CA VAL A 39 12.74 3.69 4.99
C VAL A 39 12.22 5.10 5.20
N GLN A 40 12.36 5.59 6.43
CA GLN A 40 12.08 6.99 6.73
C GLN A 40 13.29 7.83 6.34
N SER A 41 13.06 8.86 5.57
CA SER A 41 14.10 9.84 5.30
C SER A 41 14.32 10.71 6.53
N SER A 42 15.48 10.63 7.13
CA SER A 42 15.93 11.59 8.15
C SER A 42 16.32 12.96 7.58
N ALA A 43 16.41 13.07 6.28
CA ALA A 43 16.75 14.30 5.58
C ALA A 43 15.54 14.78 4.78
N ARG A 44 15.29 16.08 4.83
CA ARG A 44 14.34 16.81 3.99
C ARG A 44 14.78 16.76 2.50
N TYR A 45 14.78 15.55 1.94
CA TYR A 45 14.95 15.41 0.49
C TYR A 45 13.60 15.70 -0.16
N GLU A 46 13.35 16.95 -0.43
CA GLU A 46 12.27 17.34 -1.31
C GLU A 46 12.53 16.73 -2.68
N GLY A 47 11.73 15.74 -3.02
CA GLY A 47 11.48 15.40 -4.41
C GLY A 47 12.23 14.25 -5.06
N VAL A 48 13.28 13.66 -4.46
CA VAL A 48 14.04 12.62 -5.18
C VAL A 48 14.56 11.52 -4.26
N VAL A 49 14.21 10.28 -4.56
CA VAL A 49 14.68 9.10 -3.85
C VAL A 49 15.84 8.47 -4.63
N PRO A 50 17.01 8.23 -4.02
CA PRO A 50 18.05 7.46 -4.69
C PRO A 50 17.58 6.02 -4.90
N ASP A 51 17.63 5.56 -6.14
CA ASP A 51 17.41 4.16 -6.50
C ASP A 51 18.76 3.45 -6.56
N TYR A 52 18.84 2.31 -5.89
CA TYR A 52 20.03 1.47 -5.89
C TYR A 52 19.64 0.11 -6.46
N ARG A 53 20.25 -0.28 -7.57
CA ARG A 53 20.10 -1.64 -8.08
C ARG A 53 21.30 -2.49 -7.67
N VAL A 54 21.01 -3.67 -7.17
CA VAL A 54 22.02 -4.70 -6.93
C VAL A 54 22.30 -5.41 -8.24
N ASP A 55 23.52 -5.22 -8.78
CA ASP A 55 24.02 -6.04 -9.88
C ASP A 55 24.44 -7.38 -9.29
N PRO A 56 23.78 -8.50 -9.63
CA PRO A 56 24.03 -9.80 -8.98
C PRO A 56 25.33 -10.49 -9.42
N GLY A 57 26.16 -9.84 -10.24
CA GLY A 57 27.47 -10.39 -10.63
C GLY A 57 28.43 -10.55 -9.44
N PRO A 58 29.35 -11.52 -9.46
CA PRO A 58 30.40 -11.61 -8.46
C PRO A 58 31.55 -10.62 -8.75
N PRO A 59 31.93 -9.67 -7.86
CA PRO A 59 31.23 -9.35 -6.62
C PRO A 59 29.93 -8.54 -6.88
N ALA A 60 28.93 -8.73 -6.04
CA ALA A 60 27.71 -7.91 -6.11
C ALA A 60 28.07 -6.42 -5.96
N ARG A 61 27.58 -5.61 -6.88
CA ARG A 61 27.81 -4.17 -6.89
C ARG A 61 26.50 -3.42 -6.75
N ILE A 62 26.50 -2.44 -5.87
CA ILE A 62 25.41 -1.48 -5.77
C ILE A 62 25.68 -0.39 -6.81
N LYS A 63 24.81 -0.28 -7.82
CA LYS A 63 24.85 0.81 -8.78
C LYS A 63 23.76 1.82 -8.45
N PRO A 64 24.08 3.12 -8.31
CA PRO A 64 23.03 4.13 -8.32
C PRO A 64 22.34 4.04 -9.69
N SER A 65 21.01 3.80 -9.68
CA SER A 65 20.28 3.70 -10.93
C SER A 65 19.67 5.07 -11.28
N ALA A 66 18.48 5.33 -10.97
CA ALA A 66 17.81 6.57 -11.31
C ALA A 66 17.48 7.37 -10.04
N ARG A 67 17.09 8.61 -10.23
CA ARG A 67 16.42 9.37 -9.18
C ARG A 67 14.93 9.13 -9.34
N LEU A 68 14.32 8.47 -8.36
CA LEU A 68 12.89 8.19 -8.38
C LEU A 68 12.14 9.32 -7.68
N ILE A 69 11.08 9.78 -8.32
CA ILE A 69 10.18 10.76 -7.73
C ILE A 69 9.11 9.98 -6.94
N PRO A 70 8.86 10.30 -5.65
CA PRO A 70 7.77 9.68 -4.90
C PRO A 70 6.42 9.98 -5.57
N ILE A 71 5.54 9.00 -5.56
CA ILE A 71 4.15 9.20 -6.00
C ILE A 71 3.45 10.03 -4.95
N LYS A 72 2.74 11.06 -5.40
CA LYS A 72 1.87 11.88 -4.55
C LYS A 72 0.43 11.63 -4.92
N ILE A 73 -0.29 10.93 -4.05
CA ILE A 73 -1.73 10.70 -4.23
C ILE A 73 -2.54 11.55 -3.25
N SER A 74 -3.73 11.91 -3.68
CA SER A 74 -4.67 12.65 -2.85
C SER A 74 -6.10 12.15 -3.02
N SER A 75 -6.89 12.33 -1.97
CA SER A 75 -8.35 12.15 -1.96
C SER A 75 -9.00 13.39 -1.38
N GLU A 76 -10.03 13.89 -2.05
CA GLU A 76 -10.70 15.14 -1.69
C GLU A 76 -12.07 14.85 -1.09
N PHE A 77 -12.47 15.62 -0.09
CA PHE A 77 -13.83 15.63 0.43
C PHE A 77 -14.27 17.04 0.79
N VAL A 78 -15.56 17.28 0.69
CA VAL A 78 -16.14 18.60 0.92
C VAL A 78 -17.13 18.51 2.09
N LEU A 79 -17.04 19.44 3.01
CA LEU A 79 -17.95 19.59 4.14
C LEU A 79 -18.78 20.86 3.94
N SER A 80 -20.12 20.77 4.11
CA SER A 80 -20.97 21.94 4.21
C SER A 80 -20.72 22.69 5.51
N GLN A 81 -21.18 23.93 5.58
CA GLN A 81 -21.04 24.76 6.78
C GLN A 81 -21.57 24.08 8.06
N GLU A 82 -22.67 23.35 7.96
CA GLU A 82 -23.25 22.63 9.08
C GLU A 82 -22.40 21.43 9.51
N GLN A 83 -21.82 20.70 8.53
CA GLN A 83 -21.04 19.48 8.78
C GLN A 83 -19.67 19.78 9.41
N PHE A 84 -19.06 20.91 9.11
CA PHE A 84 -17.75 21.22 9.64
C PHE A 84 -17.75 21.91 11.00
N THR A 85 -18.94 22.27 11.54
CA THR A 85 -19.09 22.70 12.94
C THR A 85 -19.04 21.52 13.91
N ASP A 86 -19.27 20.28 13.44
CA ASP A 86 -19.23 19.06 14.22
C ASP A 86 -17.98 18.23 13.84
N GLU A 87 -16.98 18.23 14.74
CA GLU A 87 -15.73 17.51 14.54
C GLU A 87 -15.93 15.99 14.36
N MET A 88 -16.88 15.40 15.10
CA MET A 88 -17.16 13.96 14.98
C MET A 88 -17.80 13.64 13.63
N LEU A 89 -18.73 14.47 13.18
CA LEU A 89 -19.36 14.30 11.87
C LEU A 89 -18.35 14.50 10.74
N ALA A 90 -17.49 15.52 10.85
CA ALA A 90 -16.41 15.76 9.88
C ALA A 90 -15.46 14.55 9.78
N ALA A 91 -15.02 13.99 10.92
CA ALA A 91 -14.20 12.79 10.94
C ALA A 91 -14.92 11.60 10.32
N HIS A 92 -16.20 11.40 10.61
CA HIS A 92 -16.99 10.30 10.05
C HIS A 92 -17.13 10.41 8.51
N LEU A 93 -17.41 11.59 8.01
CA LEU A 93 -17.51 11.83 6.55
C LEU A 93 -16.20 11.65 5.81
N ALA A 94 -15.06 11.82 6.50
CA ALA A 94 -13.75 11.58 5.95
C ALA A 94 -13.37 10.08 5.84
N LEU A 95 -14.13 9.16 6.48
CA LEU A 95 -13.78 7.72 6.49
C LEU A 95 -13.83 7.09 5.09
N ARG A 96 -14.78 7.48 4.24
CA ARG A 96 -14.88 6.93 2.88
C ARG A 96 -13.70 7.35 2.01
N PRO A 97 -13.36 8.65 1.89
CA PRO A 97 -12.14 9.09 1.22
C PRO A 97 -10.87 8.47 1.79
N ALA A 98 -10.79 8.25 3.10
CA ALA A 98 -9.67 7.56 3.75
C ALA A 98 -9.55 6.10 3.30
N ALA A 99 -10.66 5.39 3.18
CA ALA A 99 -10.69 4.03 2.67
C ALA A 99 -10.27 3.97 1.19
N ASP A 100 -10.75 4.91 0.37
CA ASP A 100 -10.35 5.03 -1.03
C ASP A 100 -8.84 5.27 -1.17
N LEU A 101 -8.25 6.13 -0.31
CA LEU A 101 -6.80 6.39 -0.30
C LEU A 101 -5.99 5.14 0.10
N ALA A 102 -6.41 4.43 1.15
CA ALA A 102 -5.76 3.20 1.58
C ALA A 102 -5.84 2.08 0.52
N TYR A 103 -6.97 1.96 -0.16
CA TYR A 103 -7.13 1.03 -1.29
C TYR A 103 -6.22 1.43 -2.47
N ALA A 104 -6.15 2.73 -2.78
CA ALA A 104 -5.30 3.24 -3.85
C ALA A 104 -3.81 2.94 -3.59
N GLU A 105 -3.35 3.13 -2.36
CA GLU A 105 -1.99 2.78 -1.96
C GLU A 105 -1.72 1.28 -2.17
N ASP A 106 -2.60 0.40 -1.68
CA ASP A 106 -2.48 -1.04 -1.89
C ASP A 106 -2.46 -1.40 -3.40
N ALA A 107 -3.34 -0.79 -4.20
CA ALA A 107 -3.39 -1.02 -5.64
C ALA A 107 -2.09 -0.58 -6.32
N ILE A 108 -1.54 0.56 -5.95
CA ILE A 108 -0.28 1.08 -6.50
C ILE A 108 0.89 0.18 -6.10
N LEU A 109 0.95 -0.26 -4.84
CA LEU A 109 2.01 -1.16 -4.38
C LEU A 109 1.96 -2.52 -5.08
N LEU A 110 0.75 -3.05 -5.34
CA LEU A 110 0.59 -4.33 -6.04
C LEU A 110 0.83 -4.23 -7.54
N HIS A 111 0.28 -3.21 -8.20
CA HIS A 111 0.20 -3.15 -9.65
C HIS A 111 1.15 -2.13 -10.31
N GLY A 112 1.74 -1.22 -9.53
CA GLY A 112 2.60 -0.17 -10.04
C GLY A 112 1.89 0.72 -11.06
N SER A 113 2.49 0.95 -12.21
CA SER A 113 1.93 1.76 -13.31
C SER A 113 0.58 1.25 -13.83
N ARG A 114 0.25 -0.03 -13.62
CA ARG A 114 -1.05 -0.62 -14.01
C ARG A 114 -2.16 -0.35 -12.99
N ALA A 115 -1.85 0.28 -11.86
CA ALA A 115 -2.84 0.59 -10.83
C ALA A 115 -3.94 1.53 -11.33
N GLU A 116 -3.69 2.33 -12.36
CA GLU A 116 -4.67 3.25 -12.93
C GLU A 116 -6.03 2.60 -13.22
N THR A 117 -6.02 1.32 -13.66
CA THR A 117 -7.26 0.58 -13.91
C THR A 117 -8.04 0.26 -12.64
N TYR A 118 -7.39 0.14 -11.51
CA TYR A 118 -7.98 -0.13 -10.19
C TYR A 118 -8.44 1.15 -9.48
N LEU A 119 -7.87 2.30 -9.87
CA LEU A 119 -8.22 3.60 -9.32
C LEU A 119 -9.46 4.22 -10.00
N LYS A 120 -9.93 3.66 -11.11
CA LYS A 120 -11.12 4.14 -11.82
C LYS A 120 -12.36 4.11 -10.91
N GLY A 121 -13.01 5.25 -10.80
CA GLY A 121 -14.21 5.41 -9.96
C GLY A 121 -13.94 5.76 -8.50
N LEU A 122 -12.68 5.80 -8.08
CA LEU A 122 -12.27 6.37 -6.80
C LEU A 122 -12.00 7.87 -6.95
N ASN A 123 -12.19 8.60 -5.87
CA ASN A 123 -11.83 10.03 -5.84
C ASN A 123 -10.35 10.20 -5.49
N ILE A 124 -9.47 9.62 -6.35
CA ILE A 124 -8.02 9.64 -6.17
C ILE A 124 -7.38 10.40 -7.33
N ARG A 125 -6.42 11.26 -6.99
CA ARG A 125 -5.61 12.00 -7.96
C ARG A 125 -4.13 11.65 -7.78
N ASP A 126 -3.44 11.42 -8.90
CA ASP A 126 -1.98 11.42 -8.96
C ASP A 126 -1.52 12.87 -9.17
N GLU A 127 -1.12 13.52 -8.09
CA GLU A 127 -0.84 14.95 -8.05
C GLU A 127 0.40 15.35 -8.87
N ASN A 128 1.32 14.42 -9.10
CA ASN A 128 2.58 14.70 -9.80
C ASN A 128 2.79 13.82 -11.04
N SER A 129 1.77 13.06 -11.45
CA SER A 129 1.78 12.23 -12.68
C SER A 129 2.95 11.23 -12.74
N THR A 130 3.39 10.71 -11.58
CA THR A 130 4.53 9.79 -11.49
C THR A 130 4.13 8.32 -11.35
N LEU A 131 2.82 8.02 -11.30
CA LEU A 131 2.31 6.67 -11.20
C LEU A 131 2.83 5.76 -12.34
N GLY A 132 2.95 6.29 -13.56
CA GLY A 132 3.46 5.56 -14.73
C GLY A 132 4.88 5.00 -14.56
N GLU A 133 5.68 5.53 -13.64
CA GLU A 133 7.06 5.10 -13.35
C GLU A 133 7.15 4.12 -12.17
N GLN A 134 6.03 3.79 -11.54
CA GLN A 134 6.01 2.91 -10.37
C GLN A 134 6.06 1.44 -10.77
N HIS A 135 6.98 0.70 -10.18
CA HIS A 135 6.95 -0.76 -10.20
C HIS A 135 6.00 -1.28 -9.09
N GLY A 136 5.32 -2.38 -9.36
CA GLY A 136 4.45 -3.04 -8.39
C GLY A 136 4.99 -4.41 -8.00
N LEU A 137 4.49 -4.95 -6.89
CA LEU A 137 4.84 -6.30 -6.43
C LEU A 137 4.46 -7.40 -7.46
N PHE A 138 3.43 -7.16 -8.26
CA PHE A 138 3.18 -7.94 -9.48
C PHE A 138 3.98 -7.31 -10.64
N GLU A 139 5.19 -7.77 -10.91
CA GLU A 139 6.00 -7.29 -12.05
C GLU A 139 5.28 -7.47 -13.39
N THR A 140 4.56 -8.58 -13.53
CA THR A 140 3.69 -8.88 -14.66
C THR A 140 2.25 -8.97 -14.20
N ALA A 141 1.29 -8.96 -15.13
CA ALA A 141 -0.10 -9.20 -14.77
C ALA A 141 -0.22 -10.58 -14.10
N PRO A 142 -0.73 -10.66 -12.85
CA PRO A 142 -0.84 -11.92 -12.15
C PRO A 142 -1.83 -12.84 -12.87
N LYS A 143 -1.46 -14.13 -12.97
CA LYS A 143 -2.38 -15.15 -13.47
C LYS A 143 -3.17 -15.73 -12.30
N PRO A 144 -4.48 -15.95 -12.45
CA PRO A 144 -5.27 -16.61 -11.42
C PRO A 144 -4.76 -18.02 -11.13
N LEU A 145 -4.68 -18.36 -9.84
CA LEU A 145 -4.38 -19.72 -9.40
C LEU A 145 -5.48 -20.68 -9.89
N PRO A 146 -5.15 -21.81 -10.51
CA PRO A 146 -6.13 -22.82 -10.90
C PRO A 146 -7.04 -23.25 -9.73
N ALA A 147 -8.29 -23.59 -10.02
CA ALA A 147 -9.27 -23.88 -8.99
C ALA A 147 -8.94 -25.14 -8.16
N ASP A 148 -8.26 -26.10 -8.76
CA ASP A 148 -7.81 -27.36 -8.20
C ASP A 148 -6.49 -27.24 -7.43
N LYS A 149 -5.76 -26.13 -7.59
CA LYS A 149 -4.46 -25.93 -6.93
C LYS A 149 -4.63 -25.38 -5.53
N SER A 150 -3.96 -26.02 -4.57
CA SER A 150 -3.91 -25.56 -3.18
C SER A 150 -3.10 -24.29 -3.02
N ILE A 151 -3.62 -23.33 -2.27
CA ILE A 151 -2.88 -22.11 -1.92
C ILE A 151 -1.60 -22.44 -1.12
N THR A 152 -1.64 -23.44 -0.25
CA THR A 152 -0.50 -23.85 0.55
C THR A 152 0.63 -24.39 -0.33
N ASP A 153 0.30 -25.20 -1.35
CA ASP A 153 1.30 -25.72 -2.28
C ASP A 153 1.89 -24.62 -3.15
N SER A 154 1.06 -23.67 -3.61
CA SER A 154 1.55 -22.52 -4.37
C SER A 154 2.47 -21.62 -3.55
N ILE A 155 2.20 -21.43 -2.26
CA ILE A 155 3.11 -20.69 -1.37
C ILE A 155 4.41 -21.47 -1.21
N ARG A 156 4.39 -22.78 -1.01
CA ARG A 156 5.59 -23.61 -0.91
C ARG A 156 6.45 -23.55 -2.17
N GLU A 157 5.82 -23.67 -3.34
CA GLU A 157 6.53 -23.50 -4.63
C GLU A 157 7.15 -22.10 -4.78
N GLY A 158 6.43 -21.08 -4.34
CA GLY A 158 6.95 -19.69 -4.32
C GLY A 158 8.15 -19.55 -3.40
N LEU A 159 8.12 -20.13 -2.19
CA LEU A 159 9.24 -20.16 -1.26
C LEU A 159 10.45 -20.89 -1.85
N GLU A 160 10.26 -22.06 -2.44
CA GLU A 160 11.33 -22.80 -3.12
C GLU A 160 11.96 -21.98 -4.26
N LYS A 161 11.13 -21.27 -5.03
CA LYS A 161 11.62 -20.40 -6.10
C LYS A 161 12.48 -19.29 -5.56
N LEU A 162 12.05 -18.61 -4.50
CA LEU A 162 12.83 -17.54 -3.86
C LEU A 162 14.15 -18.09 -3.29
N GLN A 163 14.12 -19.23 -2.61
CA GLN A 163 15.31 -19.88 -2.05
C GLN A 163 16.31 -20.29 -3.14
N LYS A 164 15.84 -20.85 -4.26
CA LYS A 164 16.70 -21.16 -5.43
C LYS A 164 17.35 -19.92 -6.04
N GLN A 165 16.72 -18.75 -5.88
CA GLN A 165 17.25 -17.45 -6.29
C GLN A 165 18.15 -16.79 -5.22
N LEU A 166 18.49 -17.53 -4.16
CA LEU A 166 19.29 -17.06 -3.01
C LEU A 166 18.61 -15.91 -2.24
N GLN A 167 17.30 -15.83 -2.33
CA GLN A 167 16.53 -14.90 -1.51
C GLN A 167 16.19 -15.56 -0.18
N HIS A 168 16.60 -14.93 0.90
CA HIS A 168 16.39 -15.44 2.25
C HIS A 168 15.26 -14.68 2.94
N GLY A 169 14.60 -15.37 3.88
CA GLY A 169 13.53 -14.75 4.68
C GLY A 169 14.02 -13.58 5.54
N PRO A 170 13.12 -12.87 6.19
CA PRO A 170 11.72 -13.25 6.32
C PRO A 170 10.89 -13.04 5.03
N TYR A 171 9.87 -13.91 4.85
CA TYR A 171 9.00 -13.84 3.68
C TYR A 171 7.63 -13.29 4.05
N CYS A 172 6.99 -12.63 3.09
CA CYS A 172 5.63 -12.14 3.19
C CYS A 172 4.79 -12.58 1.99
N VAL A 173 3.49 -12.73 2.21
CA VAL A 173 2.53 -13.17 1.18
C VAL A 173 1.34 -12.22 1.21
N ILE A 174 0.95 -11.72 0.04
CA ILE A 174 -0.30 -10.99 -0.16
C ILE A 174 -1.12 -11.76 -1.19
N VAL A 175 -2.37 -12.03 -0.86
CA VAL A 175 -3.31 -12.79 -1.70
C VAL A 175 -4.61 -12.02 -1.89
N SER A 176 -5.41 -12.45 -2.85
CA SER A 176 -6.80 -12.01 -2.99
C SER A 176 -7.68 -12.48 -1.82
N PRO A 177 -8.79 -11.79 -1.54
CA PRO A 177 -9.67 -12.13 -0.41
C PRO A 177 -10.23 -13.57 -0.46
N ASP A 178 -10.50 -14.09 -1.65
CA ASP A 178 -11.01 -15.46 -1.85
C ASP A 178 -9.93 -16.51 -1.52
N LEU A 179 -8.69 -16.32 -1.96
CA LEU A 179 -7.57 -17.18 -1.58
C LEU A 179 -7.25 -17.10 -0.09
N HIS A 180 -7.33 -15.92 0.50
CA HIS A 180 -7.17 -15.77 1.94
C HIS A 180 -8.21 -16.59 2.71
N ARG A 181 -9.49 -16.46 2.31
CA ARG A 181 -10.59 -17.22 2.93
C ARG A 181 -10.37 -18.73 2.79
N ASP A 182 -9.96 -19.19 1.59
CA ASP A 182 -9.63 -20.61 1.37
C ASP A 182 -8.47 -21.05 2.28
N ALA A 183 -7.42 -20.26 2.40
CA ALA A 183 -6.24 -20.55 3.22
C ALA A 183 -6.54 -20.71 4.72
N ILE A 184 -7.42 -19.85 5.27
CA ILE A 184 -7.77 -19.87 6.69
C ILE A 184 -8.88 -20.89 7.02
N THR A 185 -9.59 -21.41 6.00
CA THR A 185 -10.64 -22.41 6.19
C THR A 185 -10.00 -23.79 6.44
N PRO A 186 -10.37 -24.48 7.52
CA PRO A 186 -9.88 -25.83 7.78
C PRO A 186 -10.35 -26.86 6.74
N ASN A 187 -9.61 -27.94 6.57
CA ASN A 187 -10.03 -29.09 5.74
C ASN A 187 -10.94 -30.04 6.50
N GLY A 188 -12.14 -30.27 6.01
CA GLY A 188 -13.06 -31.31 6.54
C GLY A 188 -13.31 -31.16 8.04
N THR A 189 -12.97 -32.16 8.82
CA THR A 189 -13.15 -32.21 10.29
C THR A 189 -11.98 -31.57 11.07
N SER A 190 -10.93 -31.14 10.40
CA SER A 190 -9.79 -30.46 11.04
C SER A 190 -10.21 -29.10 11.60
N THR A 191 -9.61 -28.72 12.71
CA THR A 191 -9.72 -27.34 13.25
C THR A 191 -8.55 -26.46 12.82
N THR A 192 -7.55 -27.03 12.14
CA THR A 192 -6.33 -26.33 11.74
C THR A 192 -6.51 -25.70 10.35
N PRO A 193 -6.22 -24.40 10.19
CA PRO A 193 -6.25 -23.72 8.89
C PRO A 193 -5.32 -24.41 7.86
N LYS A 194 -5.71 -24.41 6.60
CA LYS A 194 -4.89 -24.96 5.49
C LYS A 194 -3.51 -24.34 5.40
N ILE A 195 -3.40 -23.06 5.71
CA ILE A 195 -2.15 -22.29 5.65
C ILE A 195 -1.15 -22.65 6.77
N ALA A 196 -1.62 -23.25 7.88
CA ALA A 196 -0.80 -23.52 9.07
C ALA A 196 0.57 -24.16 8.79
N PRO A 197 0.73 -25.13 7.85
CA PRO A 197 2.01 -25.76 7.57
C PRO A 197 3.11 -24.82 7.04
N VAL A 198 2.75 -23.69 6.42
CA VAL A 198 3.71 -22.74 5.82
C VAL A 198 3.87 -21.47 6.64
N LEU A 199 3.01 -21.22 7.62
CA LEU A 199 3.11 -20.02 8.47
C LEU A 199 4.48 -19.86 9.17
N PRO A 200 5.15 -20.92 9.66
CA PRO A 200 6.44 -20.79 10.31
C PRO A 200 7.56 -20.24 9.39
N GLU A 201 7.41 -20.37 8.08
CA GLU A 201 8.37 -19.86 7.10
C GLU A 201 8.14 -18.37 6.78
N LEU A 202 6.97 -17.85 7.14
CA LEU A 202 6.60 -16.47 6.91
C LEU A 202 6.94 -15.58 8.12
N ARG A 203 7.15 -14.29 7.88
CA ARG A 203 7.21 -13.31 8.95
C ARG A 203 5.95 -13.38 9.81
N GLU A 204 6.07 -13.07 11.09
CA GLU A 204 4.88 -12.86 11.95
C GLU A 204 3.91 -11.87 11.29
N SER A 205 2.64 -12.27 11.19
CA SER A 205 1.62 -11.52 10.43
C SER A 205 1.95 -11.30 8.95
N GLY A 206 2.87 -12.07 8.37
CA GLY A 206 3.31 -11.95 6.98
C GLY A 206 2.36 -12.54 5.94
N PHE A 207 1.25 -13.14 6.33
CA PHE A 207 0.19 -13.60 5.44
C PHE A 207 -1.01 -12.67 5.53
N ARG A 208 -1.30 -11.95 4.44
CA ARG A 208 -2.40 -10.98 4.38
C ARG A 208 -3.14 -11.06 3.05
N PHE A 209 -4.31 -10.45 3.01
CA PHE A 209 -5.03 -10.21 1.75
C PHE A 209 -5.09 -8.73 1.44
N SER A 210 -5.27 -8.41 0.16
CA SER A 210 -5.63 -7.07 -0.29
C SER A 210 -6.80 -7.17 -1.27
N GLU A 211 -7.77 -6.28 -1.13
CA GLU A 211 -8.89 -6.16 -2.05
C GLU A 211 -8.45 -5.68 -3.44
N ALA A 212 -7.28 -5.05 -3.53
CA ALA A 212 -6.66 -4.68 -4.79
C ALA A 212 -6.03 -5.85 -5.54
N ALA A 213 -5.84 -7.02 -4.89
CA ALA A 213 -5.36 -8.22 -5.57
C ALA A 213 -6.50 -8.85 -6.40
N PRO A 214 -6.28 -9.10 -7.72
CA PRO A 214 -7.28 -9.77 -8.55
C PRO A 214 -7.66 -11.14 -8.00
N GLN A 215 -8.89 -11.57 -8.31
CA GLN A 215 -9.42 -12.86 -7.82
C GLN A 215 -8.45 -14.01 -8.12
N ARG A 216 -8.26 -14.88 -7.13
CA ARG A 216 -7.37 -16.05 -7.15
C ARG A 216 -5.92 -15.72 -7.49
N THR A 217 -5.44 -14.54 -7.14
CA THR A 217 -4.03 -14.17 -7.35
C THR A 217 -3.33 -13.91 -6.03
N GLY A 218 -2.01 -13.95 -6.06
CA GLY A 218 -1.17 -13.60 -4.93
C GLY A 218 0.29 -13.44 -5.32
N VAL A 219 1.05 -12.83 -4.41
CA VAL A 219 2.49 -12.64 -4.51
C VAL A 219 3.15 -13.02 -3.20
N ILE A 220 4.27 -13.72 -3.31
CA ILE A 220 5.19 -13.97 -2.20
C ILE A 220 6.49 -13.19 -2.45
N PHE A 221 7.05 -12.60 -1.41
CA PHE A 221 8.25 -11.81 -1.50
C PHE A 221 9.15 -11.93 -0.27
N SER A 222 10.45 -11.80 -0.50
CA SER A 222 11.46 -11.69 0.55
C SER A 222 11.65 -10.23 0.92
N ILE A 223 11.67 -9.93 2.22
CA ILE A 223 12.02 -8.62 2.76
C ILE A 223 13.42 -8.60 3.38
N GLY A 224 14.12 -9.71 3.29
CA GLY A 224 15.51 -9.82 3.75
C GLY A 224 16.49 -9.10 2.84
N GLY A 225 17.65 -8.73 3.39
CA GLY A 225 18.77 -8.19 2.60
C GLY A 225 18.50 -6.85 1.90
N GLY A 226 17.42 -6.14 2.24
CA GLY A 226 17.08 -4.88 1.56
C GLY A 226 16.61 -5.08 0.11
N ALA A 227 16.08 -6.28 -0.23
CA ALA A 227 15.62 -6.61 -1.57
C ALA A 227 14.48 -5.72 -2.05
N LEU A 228 13.65 -5.28 -1.12
CA LEU A 228 12.61 -4.28 -1.36
C LEU A 228 12.36 -3.43 -0.11
N ASP A 229 11.94 -2.21 -0.31
CA ASP A 229 11.56 -1.30 0.75
C ASP A 229 10.55 -0.26 0.25
N MET A 230 9.93 0.44 1.19
CA MET A 230 9.01 1.54 0.91
C MET A 230 9.56 2.83 1.51
N TYR A 231 9.73 3.82 0.68
CA TYR A 231 10.11 5.17 1.06
C TYR A 231 8.86 6.03 1.21
N ILE A 232 8.67 6.63 2.40
CA ILE A 232 7.54 7.52 2.70
C ILE A 232 8.09 8.88 3.13
N PRO A 233 8.24 9.83 2.20
CA PRO A 233 8.65 11.20 2.56
C PRO A 233 7.58 11.91 3.37
N TRP A 234 6.33 11.71 3.02
CA TRP A 234 5.18 12.26 3.74
C TRP A 234 4.12 11.18 3.94
N ASP A 235 3.91 10.84 5.18
CA ASP A 235 2.78 10.00 5.58
C ASP A 235 1.48 10.80 5.44
N VAL A 236 0.35 10.13 5.50
CA VAL A 236 -0.97 10.74 5.33
C VAL A 236 -1.13 11.96 6.24
N HIS A 237 -1.52 13.07 5.63
CA HIS A 237 -1.93 14.28 6.31
C HIS A 237 -3.17 14.88 5.66
N VAL A 238 -3.88 15.69 6.40
CA VAL A 238 -5.10 16.36 5.95
C VAL A 238 -4.85 17.84 5.86
N GLU A 239 -5.22 18.44 4.73
CA GLU A 239 -5.12 19.88 4.47
C GLU A 239 -6.51 20.44 4.17
N CYS A 240 -6.81 21.64 4.66
CA CYS A 240 -7.93 22.43 4.16
C CYS A 240 -7.42 23.34 3.04
N ARG A 241 -7.95 23.16 1.82
CA ARG A 241 -7.52 23.93 0.65
C ARG A 241 -8.39 25.15 0.36
N LYS A 242 -9.67 25.08 0.70
CA LYS A 242 -10.63 26.14 0.33
C LYS A 242 -11.77 26.19 1.34
N VAL A 243 -12.22 27.40 1.64
CA VAL A 243 -13.43 27.66 2.43
C VAL A 243 -14.24 28.76 1.74
N GLU A 244 -15.35 28.40 1.10
CA GLU A 244 -16.31 29.31 0.46
C GLU A 244 -17.72 28.70 0.54
N GLY A 245 -18.47 28.98 1.61
CA GLY A 245 -19.78 28.35 1.85
C GLY A 245 -19.72 26.85 2.17
N SER A 246 -18.67 26.17 1.74
CA SER A 246 -18.26 24.82 2.11
C SER A 246 -16.75 24.76 2.26
N ALA A 247 -16.25 23.79 3.03
CA ALA A 247 -14.82 23.59 3.19
C ALA A 247 -14.34 22.37 2.39
N THR A 248 -13.30 22.56 1.58
CA THR A 248 -12.67 21.48 0.82
C THR A 248 -11.42 21.02 1.55
N PHE A 249 -11.43 19.77 1.95
CA PHE A 249 -10.32 19.07 2.58
C PHE A 249 -9.69 18.08 1.62
N VAL A 250 -8.39 17.92 1.73
CA VAL A 250 -7.62 16.98 0.92
C VAL A 250 -6.74 16.15 1.84
N MET A 251 -6.84 14.83 1.72
CA MET A 251 -5.89 13.91 2.30
C MET A 251 -4.79 13.68 1.29
N VAL A 252 -3.56 13.81 1.70
CA VAL A 252 -2.39 13.69 0.83
C VAL A 252 -1.40 12.70 1.44
N GLU A 253 -0.78 11.90 0.58
CA GLU A 253 0.29 10.99 0.93
C GLU A 253 1.35 10.96 -0.17
N GLN A 254 2.61 10.74 0.26
CA GLN A 254 3.70 10.50 -0.68
C GLN A 254 4.44 9.23 -0.29
N PHE A 255 4.61 8.33 -1.26
CA PHE A 255 5.36 7.10 -1.06
C PHE A 255 6.01 6.62 -2.36
N ARG A 256 6.96 5.69 -2.22
CA ARG A 256 7.57 4.99 -3.35
C ARG A 256 7.99 3.59 -2.92
N LEU A 257 7.49 2.57 -3.61
CA LEU A 257 8.01 1.21 -3.50
C LEU A 257 9.30 1.13 -4.33
N ARG A 258 10.36 0.62 -3.73
CA ARG A 258 11.60 0.28 -4.42
C ARG A 258 11.78 -1.24 -4.41
N ILE A 259 11.98 -1.79 -5.59
CA ILE A 259 12.30 -3.22 -5.79
C ILE A 259 13.77 -3.27 -6.18
N ASN A 260 14.63 -3.42 -5.19
CA ASN A 260 16.08 -3.39 -5.38
C ASN A 260 16.60 -4.70 -6.00
N ASP A 261 15.90 -5.82 -5.76
CA ASP A 261 16.16 -7.12 -6.37
C ASP A 261 14.85 -7.78 -6.84
N PRO A 262 14.55 -7.75 -8.14
CA PRO A 262 13.32 -8.37 -8.68
C PRO A 262 13.22 -9.87 -8.40
N ARG A 263 14.33 -10.56 -8.16
CA ARG A 263 14.33 -11.99 -7.80
C ARG A 263 13.71 -12.29 -6.44
N ALA A 264 13.52 -11.23 -5.62
CA ALA A 264 12.85 -11.34 -4.32
C ALA A 264 11.33 -11.46 -4.44
N LEU A 265 10.77 -11.48 -5.65
CA LEU A 265 9.34 -11.57 -5.90
C LEU A 265 9.00 -12.86 -6.65
N ALA A 266 7.90 -13.49 -6.25
CA ALA A 266 7.29 -14.58 -7.01
C ALA A 266 5.76 -14.48 -6.96
N THR A 267 5.11 -14.49 -8.12
CA THR A 267 3.65 -14.65 -8.20
C THR A 267 3.27 -16.08 -7.84
N LEU A 268 2.19 -16.24 -7.10
CA LEU A 268 1.60 -17.54 -6.83
C LEU A 268 0.95 -18.05 -8.11
N SER A 269 1.25 -19.29 -8.50
CA SER A 269 0.82 -19.87 -9.77
C SER A 269 0.45 -21.36 -9.59
#